data_83541464322777a3cdc66e30fb40fbd6
#
_entry.id   83541464322777a3cdc66e30fb40fbd6
#
_cell.length_a   1.000
_cell.length_b   1.000
_cell.length_c   1.000
_cell.angle_alpha   90.00
_cell.angle_beta   90.00
_cell.angle_gamma   90.00
#
_symmetry.space_group_name_H-M   'P 1'
#
loop_
_entity.id
_entity.type
_entity.pdbx_description
1 polymer ?
#
loop_
_entity_poly.entity_id
_entity_poly.type
_entity_poly.pdbx_seq_one_letter_code
_entity_poly.pdbx_strand_id
1 'polypeptide(L)'
;LEAYIDNPPTRVRTGGDIGAVKAFAGGNPVAAYVRHVAGTAPCRLIGLRVAVDCANGASSATAESLFRALGADAVITHAQPDGVNINEGCGSTHLEKLQEMMKSGRYAIGCAFDGDADRCLLVDETGEVNDGDHIMGILADFMKRNGKLKGGAVGTILTNLGLHAFLEERSIPILSTKVGDRYVLECMRAEGWNIGGEQSGHLILSDYATTGDGQLTAVQFLCAMKMIGKPASELNRMVESFPQISINVAAPNAVKHQVAQLPEVVQV
;
A
#
# COMPACT_ATOMS: atom_id res chain seq x y z
N LEU A 1 7.53 9.95 22.41
CA LEU A 1 8.60 10.29 21.47
C LEU A 1 8.52 11.76 21.06
N GLU A 2 7.38 12.28 20.61
CA GLU A 2 7.22 13.69 20.18
C GLU A 2 7.66 14.66 21.28
N ALA A 3 7.17 14.50 22.51
CA ALA A 3 7.59 15.32 23.64
C ALA A 3 9.10 15.25 23.94
N TYR A 4 9.77 14.16 23.55
CA TYR A 4 11.21 14.02 23.66
C TYR A 4 11.96 14.73 22.55
N ILE A 5 11.37 14.84 21.37
CA ILE A 5 11.91 15.59 20.24
C ILE A 5 11.81 17.09 20.53
N ASP A 6 10.65 17.53 21.03
CA ASP A 6 10.40 18.94 21.35
C ASP A 6 11.20 19.44 22.56
N ASN A 7 11.47 18.53 23.52
CA ASN A 7 12.23 18.81 24.74
C ASN A 7 13.35 17.77 24.93
N PRO A 8 14.42 17.83 24.10
CA PRO A 8 15.51 16.88 24.21
C PRO A 8 16.20 16.97 25.58
N PRO A 9 16.65 15.85 26.15
CA PRO A 9 17.32 15.86 27.44
C PRO A 9 18.61 16.67 27.36
N THR A 10 18.89 17.41 28.40
CA THR A 10 20.10 18.23 28.52
C THR A 10 21.39 17.39 28.57
N ARG A 11 21.27 16.09 28.86
CA ARG A 11 22.39 15.13 28.87
C ARG A 11 22.18 14.07 27.80
N VAL A 12 23.04 14.11 26.77
CA VAL A 12 23.12 13.03 25.77
C VAL A 12 23.89 11.86 26.39
N ARG A 13 23.35 10.65 26.25
CA ARG A 13 24.04 9.42 26.68
C ARG A 13 25.20 9.13 25.71
N THR A 14 26.36 8.78 26.25
CA THR A 14 27.56 8.48 25.47
C THR A 14 28.29 7.25 26.04
N GLY A 15 29.12 6.62 25.24
CA GLY A 15 29.94 5.49 25.67
C GLY A 15 29.09 4.32 26.22
N GLY A 16 29.44 3.83 27.42
CA GLY A 16 28.76 2.70 28.05
C GLY A 16 27.30 2.95 28.47
N ASP A 17 26.85 4.21 28.48
CA ASP A 17 25.46 4.58 28.78
C ASP A 17 24.55 4.47 27.55
N ILE A 18 25.08 4.23 26.34
CA ILE A 18 24.31 3.95 25.13
C ILE A 18 23.70 2.55 25.26
N GLY A 19 22.41 2.43 24.97
CA GLY A 19 21.73 1.14 25.04
C GLY A 19 22.35 0.10 24.09
N ALA A 20 22.34 -1.15 24.48
CA ALA A 20 22.79 -2.25 23.65
C ALA A 20 21.64 -2.81 22.81
N VAL A 21 21.92 -3.21 21.56
CA VAL A 21 21.01 -3.99 20.74
C VAL A 21 20.88 -5.39 21.37
N LYS A 22 19.67 -5.76 21.76
CA LYS A 22 19.38 -7.09 22.32
C LYS A 22 18.59 -7.90 21.32
N ALA A 23 18.82 -9.22 21.32
CA ALA A 23 17.98 -10.13 20.57
C ALA A 23 16.52 -10.03 21.03
N PHE A 24 15.59 -10.11 20.09
CA PHE A 24 14.16 -10.10 20.39
C PHE A 24 13.79 -11.34 21.21
N ALA A 25 13.29 -11.15 22.43
CA ALA A 25 12.97 -12.24 23.35
C ALA A 25 11.80 -13.13 22.86
N GLY A 26 10.97 -12.64 21.94
CA GLY A 26 9.84 -13.36 21.35
C GLY A 26 10.20 -14.30 20.18
N GLY A 27 11.50 -14.57 19.94
CA GLY A 27 11.98 -15.43 18.85
C GLY A 27 12.36 -14.65 17.59
N ASN A 28 12.10 -15.23 16.41
CA ASN A 28 12.44 -14.59 15.14
C ASN A 28 11.33 -13.60 14.69
N PRO A 29 11.57 -12.27 14.68
CA PRO A 29 10.57 -11.27 14.34
C PRO A 29 10.09 -11.39 12.88
N VAL A 30 10.96 -11.78 11.94
CA VAL A 30 10.60 -12.04 10.53
C VAL A 30 9.56 -13.17 10.48
N ALA A 31 9.81 -14.28 11.17
CA ALA A 31 8.87 -15.40 11.21
C ALA A 31 7.55 -15.03 11.91
N ALA A 32 7.58 -14.14 12.90
CA ALA A 32 6.36 -13.65 13.55
C ALA A 32 5.51 -12.80 12.58
N TYR A 33 6.12 -11.88 11.86
CA TYR A 33 5.47 -11.07 10.83
C TYR A 33 4.88 -11.95 9.71
N VAL A 34 5.69 -12.86 9.15
CA VAL A 34 5.23 -13.78 8.09
C VAL A 34 4.03 -14.60 8.56
N ARG A 35 4.04 -15.13 9.78
CA ARG A 35 2.88 -15.86 10.33
C ARG A 35 1.66 -14.97 10.48
N HIS A 36 1.84 -13.73 10.94
CA HIS A 36 0.76 -12.77 11.08
C HIS A 36 0.10 -12.51 9.73
N VAL A 37 0.86 -12.04 8.73
CA VAL A 37 0.33 -11.70 7.42
C VAL A 37 -0.25 -12.93 6.70
N ALA A 38 0.45 -14.07 6.72
CA ALA A 38 -0.07 -15.31 6.15
C ALA A 38 -1.37 -15.79 6.83
N GLY A 39 -1.51 -15.54 8.14
CA GLY A 39 -2.71 -15.87 8.92
C GLY A 39 -3.93 -15.01 8.57
N THR A 40 -3.76 -13.86 7.94
CA THR A 40 -4.86 -13.00 7.48
C THR A 40 -5.45 -13.47 6.14
N ALA A 41 -4.71 -14.30 5.38
CA ALA A 41 -5.10 -14.73 4.05
C ALA A 41 -6.36 -15.61 4.08
N PRO A 42 -7.45 -15.24 3.40
CA PRO A 42 -8.67 -16.06 3.36
C PRO A 42 -8.52 -17.33 2.52
N CYS A 43 -7.47 -17.47 1.70
CA CYS A 43 -7.18 -18.66 0.92
C CYS A 43 -5.68 -18.86 0.70
N ARG A 44 -5.30 -20.07 0.25
CA ARG A 44 -3.95 -20.36 -0.21
C ARG A 44 -3.76 -19.88 -1.65
N LEU A 45 -2.54 -19.46 -1.99
CA LEU A 45 -2.20 -18.94 -3.32
C LEU A 45 -1.60 -20.02 -4.26
N ILE A 46 -1.85 -21.29 -3.98
CA ILE A 46 -1.38 -22.42 -4.80
C ILE A 46 -1.85 -22.24 -6.25
N GLY A 47 -0.92 -22.42 -7.18
CA GLY A 47 -1.17 -22.27 -8.63
C GLY A 47 -1.03 -20.85 -9.15
N LEU A 48 -0.80 -19.85 -8.30
CA LEU A 48 -0.47 -18.50 -8.74
C LEU A 48 1.05 -18.33 -8.87
N ARG A 49 1.51 -17.90 -10.04
CA ARG A 49 2.87 -17.46 -10.27
C ARG A 49 2.93 -15.94 -10.22
N VAL A 50 3.74 -15.41 -9.28
CA VAL A 50 3.77 -13.99 -8.93
C VAL A 50 5.18 -13.45 -9.13
N ALA A 51 5.32 -12.28 -9.76
CA ALA A 51 6.56 -11.52 -9.75
C ALA A 51 6.54 -10.53 -8.57
N VAL A 52 7.60 -10.45 -7.78
CA VAL A 52 7.67 -9.60 -6.59
C VAL A 52 8.92 -8.75 -6.63
N ASP A 53 8.76 -7.44 -6.60
CA ASP A 53 9.84 -6.46 -6.51
C ASP A 53 9.91 -5.90 -5.09
N CYS A 54 11.02 -6.17 -4.40
CA CYS A 54 11.24 -5.78 -3.00
C CYS A 54 11.94 -4.43 -2.84
N ALA A 55 12.19 -3.69 -3.93
CA ALA A 55 12.85 -2.37 -3.90
C ALA A 55 14.23 -2.36 -3.18
N ASN A 56 14.89 -3.50 -3.01
CA ASN A 56 16.03 -3.68 -2.11
C ASN A 56 15.76 -3.11 -0.70
N GLY A 57 14.53 -3.16 -0.26
CA GLY A 57 14.02 -2.58 0.98
C GLY A 57 13.67 -3.62 2.04
N ALA A 58 12.79 -3.22 2.97
CA ALA A 58 12.40 -4.02 4.14
C ALA A 58 11.72 -5.35 3.77
N SER A 59 10.95 -5.39 2.67
CA SER A 59 10.29 -6.61 2.19
C SER A 59 11.27 -7.70 1.75
N SER A 60 12.53 -7.37 1.45
CA SER A 60 13.57 -8.34 1.08
C SER A 60 13.75 -9.46 2.12
N ALA A 61 13.57 -9.14 3.39
CA ALA A 61 13.72 -10.11 4.47
C ALA A 61 12.52 -11.05 4.65
N THR A 62 11.36 -10.71 4.12
CA THR A 62 10.08 -11.35 4.45
C THR A 62 9.36 -11.95 3.25
N ALA A 63 9.46 -11.32 2.07
CA ALA A 63 8.65 -11.65 0.90
C ALA A 63 8.76 -13.13 0.49
N GLU A 64 9.96 -13.67 0.31
CA GLU A 64 10.13 -15.06 -0.10
C GLU A 64 9.44 -16.04 0.87
N SER A 65 9.64 -15.84 2.17
CA SER A 65 9.06 -16.69 3.20
C SER A 65 7.52 -16.55 3.26
N LEU A 66 7.00 -15.34 3.05
CA LEU A 66 5.56 -15.07 3.05
C LEU A 66 4.85 -15.75 1.86
N PHE A 67 5.31 -15.51 0.64
CA PHE A 67 4.69 -16.09 -0.54
C PHE A 67 4.81 -17.62 -0.56
N ARG A 68 5.94 -18.17 -0.11
CA ARG A 68 6.12 -19.61 0.09
C ARG A 68 5.15 -20.18 1.13
N ALA A 69 4.97 -19.49 2.27
CA ALA A 69 4.00 -19.91 3.30
C ALA A 69 2.57 -19.95 2.76
N LEU A 70 2.23 -19.09 1.80
CA LEU A 70 0.92 -19.07 1.13
C LEU A 70 0.83 -20.08 -0.03
N GLY A 71 1.94 -20.66 -0.47
CA GLY A 71 2.01 -21.65 -1.56
C GLY A 71 2.00 -21.02 -2.95
N ALA A 72 2.34 -19.74 -3.08
CA ALA A 72 2.56 -19.10 -4.38
C ALA A 72 3.92 -19.51 -4.97
N ASP A 73 3.98 -19.59 -6.30
CA ASP A 73 5.24 -19.66 -7.06
C ASP A 73 5.72 -18.21 -7.28
N ALA A 74 6.51 -17.69 -6.32
CA ALA A 74 6.96 -16.30 -6.34
C ALA A 74 8.39 -16.19 -6.87
N VAL A 75 8.59 -15.31 -7.86
CA VAL A 75 9.90 -14.87 -8.33
C VAL A 75 10.22 -13.53 -7.68
N ILE A 76 11.18 -13.52 -6.76
CA ILE A 76 11.56 -12.35 -6.00
C ILE A 76 12.70 -11.63 -6.72
N THR A 77 12.58 -10.33 -6.92
CA THR A 77 13.58 -9.44 -7.52
C THR A 77 13.91 -8.30 -6.58
N HIS A 78 15.04 -7.63 -6.82
CA HIS A 78 15.51 -6.50 -6.01
C HIS A 78 15.40 -6.75 -4.50
N ALA A 79 15.92 -7.90 -4.05
CA ALA A 79 15.88 -8.35 -2.66
C ALA A 79 17.29 -8.54 -2.07
N GLN A 80 18.27 -7.78 -2.55
CA GLN A 80 19.66 -7.82 -2.11
C GLN A 80 20.10 -6.40 -1.67
N PRO A 81 19.60 -5.91 -0.52
CA PRO A 81 19.99 -4.59 -0.02
C PRO A 81 21.50 -4.55 0.31
N ASP A 82 22.19 -3.54 -0.17
CA ASP A 82 23.61 -3.30 0.10
C ASP A 82 23.86 -2.05 0.96
N GLY A 83 22.81 -1.37 1.37
CA GLY A 83 22.83 -0.17 2.20
C GLY A 83 22.72 1.14 1.42
N VAL A 84 22.83 1.12 0.09
CA VAL A 84 22.73 2.32 -0.76
C VAL A 84 21.81 2.14 -1.97
N ASN A 85 21.35 0.94 -2.29
CA ASN A 85 20.58 0.60 -3.49
C ASN A 85 19.07 0.56 -3.29
N ILE A 86 18.54 1.01 -2.14
CA ILE A 86 17.11 1.04 -1.87
C ILE A 86 16.38 1.93 -2.89
N ASN A 87 15.29 1.42 -3.49
CA ASN A 87 14.50 2.09 -4.53
C ASN A 87 15.30 2.47 -5.81
N GLU A 88 16.51 1.99 -6.01
CA GLU A 88 17.33 2.34 -7.16
C GLU A 88 16.81 1.64 -8.43
N GLY A 89 15.99 2.36 -9.20
CA GLY A 89 15.39 1.85 -10.45
C GLY A 89 14.58 0.57 -10.26
N CYS A 90 13.87 0.47 -9.14
CA CYS A 90 13.06 -0.69 -8.76
C CYS A 90 11.95 -0.28 -7.76
N GLY A 91 11.09 -1.23 -7.43
CA GLY A 91 9.99 -1.04 -6.48
C GLY A 91 8.83 -0.23 -7.04
N SER A 92 7.93 0.21 -6.17
CA SER A 92 6.67 0.89 -6.55
C SER A 92 6.88 2.25 -7.23
N THR A 93 8.05 2.85 -7.12
CA THR A 93 8.40 4.12 -7.77
C THR A 93 9.03 3.95 -9.17
N HIS A 94 9.40 2.72 -9.55
CA HIS A 94 10.04 2.37 -10.83
C HIS A 94 9.55 1.02 -11.31
N LEU A 95 8.37 1.01 -11.92
CA LEU A 95 7.66 -0.21 -12.31
C LEU A 95 8.10 -0.80 -13.65
N GLU A 96 8.92 -0.10 -14.43
CA GLU A 96 9.23 -0.43 -15.83
C GLU A 96 9.76 -1.86 -15.97
N LYS A 97 10.67 -2.29 -15.09
CA LYS A 97 11.22 -3.65 -15.11
C LYS A 97 10.18 -4.71 -14.76
N LEU A 98 9.32 -4.42 -13.78
CA LEU A 98 8.24 -5.33 -13.40
C LEU A 98 7.23 -5.45 -14.52
N GLN A 99 6.85 -4.34 -15.17
CA GLN A 99 5.96 -4.32 -16.32
C GLN A 99 6.53 -5.15 -17.50
N GLU A 100 7.84 -5.03 -17.76
CA GLU A 100 8.50 -5.85 -18.78
C GLU A 100 8.46 -7.35 -18.41
N MET A 101 8.71 -7.68 -17.15
CA MET A 101 8.58 -9.06 -16.68
C MET A 101 7.17 -9.62 -16.88
N MET A 102 6.13 -8.81 -16.60
CA MET A 102 4.74 -9.20 -16.77
C MET A 102 4.39 -9.49 -18.24
N LYS A 103 4.86 -8.68 -19.16
CA LYS A 103 4.66 -8.88 -20.62
C LYS A 103 5.23 -10.20 -21.16
N SER A 104 6.05 -10.90 -20.39
CA SER A 104 6.51 -12.25 -20.75
C SER A 104 5.40 -13.32 -20.72
N GLY A 105 4.22 -13.01 -20.17
CA GLY A 105 3.07 -13.92 -20.06
C GLY A 105 3.26 -15.07 -19.08
N ARG A 106 4.32 -15.03 -18.24
CA ARG A 106 4.64 -16.11 -17.30
C ARG A 106 4.06 -15.93 -15.90
N TYR A 107 3.56 -14.74 -15.58
CA TYR A 107 3.10 -14.37 -14.24
C TYR A 107 1.62 -13.98 -14.27
N ALA A 108 0.90 -14.34 -13.23
CA ALA A 108 -0.50 -13.94 -13.08
C ALA A 108 -0.63 -12.48 -12.62
N ILE A 109 0.37 -11.99 -11.87
CA ILE A 109 0.40 -10.63 -11.33
C ILE A 109 1.82 -10.30 -10.84
N GLY A 110 2.17 -9.02 -10.88
CA GLY A 110 3.36 -8.43 -10.28
C GLY A 110 2.99 -7.62 -9.04
N CYS A 111 3.82 -7.70 -7.99
CA CYS A 111 3.71 -6.88 -6.78
C CYS A 111 4.99 -6.07 -6.61
N ALA A 112 4.89 -4.75 -6.52
CA ALA A 112 6.01 -3.87 -6.25
C ALA A 112 5.81 -3.15 -4.91
N PHE A 113 6.79 -3.28 -4.03
CA PHE A 113 6.82 -2.57 -2.76
C PHE A 113 7.76 -1.36 -2.86
N ASP A 114 7.66 -0.44 -1.93
CA ASP A 114 8.65 0.61 -1.76
C ASP A 114 9.69 0.25 -0.69
N GLY A 115 10.58 1.17 -0.37
CA GLY A 115 11.75 0.89 0.47
C GLY A 115 11.44 0.39 1.87
N ASP A 116 10.45 0.94 2.56
CA ASP A 116 10.00 0.51 3.90
C ASP A 116 8.80 -0.45 3.85
N ALA A 117 8.32 -0.76 2.63
CA ALA A 117 7.29 -1.73 2.33
C ALA A 117 5.90 -1.38 2.91
N ASP A 118 5.63 -0.10 3.16
CA ASP A 118 4.33 0.38 3.58
C ASP A 118 3.36 0.58 2.41
N ARG A 119 3.86 0.58 1.16
CA ARG A 119 3.12 0.69 -0.10
C ARG A 119 3.24 -0.55 -0.95
N CYS A 120 2.17 -0.79 -1.73
CA CYS A 120 2.12 -1.82 -2.75
C CYS A 120 1.42 -1.28 -4.00
N LEU A 121 2.09 -1.35 -5.14
CA LEU A 121 1.45 -1.25 -6.45
C LEU A 121 1.48 -2.61 -7.13
N LEU A 122 0.45 -2.87 -7.94
CA LEU A 122 0.35 -4.13 -8.65
C LEU A 122 0.47 -3.89 -10.16
N VAL A 123 0.98 -4.89 -10.85
CA VAL A 123 1.06 -4.89 -12.31
C VAL A 123 0.36 -6.15 -12.80
N ASP A 124 -0.65 -5.98 -13.64
CA ASP A 124 -1.41 -7.11 -14.17
C ASP A 124 -0.63 -7.90 -15.23
N GLU A 125 -1.20 -9.01 -15.68
CA GLU A 125 -0.58 -9.91 -16.65
C GLU A 125 -0.38 -9.27 -18.04
N THR A 126 -0.98 -8.09 -18.31
CA THR A 126 -0.79 -7.33 -19.55
C THR A 126 0.31 -6.27 -19.41
N GLY A 127 0.77 -6.01 -18.19
CA GLY A 127 1.75 -5.00 -17.87
C GLY A 127 1.15 -3.64 -17.46
N GLU A 128 -0.16 -3.57 -17.28
CA GLU A 128 -0.83 -2.35 -16.80
C GLU A 128 -0.76 -2.24 -15.26
N VAL A 129 -0.66 -1.01 -14.78
CA VAL A 129 -0.54 -0.73 -13.35
C VAL A 129 -1.91 -0.68 -12.69
N ASN A 130 -2.04 -1.37 -11.56
CA ASN A 130 -3.12 -1.21 -10.60
C ASN A 130 -2.56 -0.39 -9.45
N ASP A 131 -2.95 0.87 -9.35
CA ASP A 131 -2.53 1.75 -8.28
C ASP A 131 -3.35 1.54 -6.99
N GLY A 132 -3.08 2.33 -5.95
CA GLY A 132 -3.76 2.19 -4.67
C GLY A 132 -5.27 2.37 -4.75
N ASP A 133 -5.76 3.22 -5.65
CA ASP A 133 -7.20 3.43 -5.84
C ASP A 133 -7.87 2.18 -6.43
N HIS A 134 -7.26 1.55 -7.44
CA HIS A 134 -7.74 0.28 -8.01
C HIS A 134 -7.74 -0.83 -6.96
N ILE A 135 -6.63 -0.96 -6.22
CA ILE A 135 -6.49 -1.98 -5.17
C ILE A 135 -7.56 -1.77 -4.10
N MET A 136 -7.72 -0.53 -3.61
CA MET A 136 -8.69 -0.19 -2.57
C MET A 136 -10.13 -0.46 -3.02
N GLY A 137 -10.47 -0.09 -4.26
CA GLY A 137 -11.80 -0.33 -4.83
C GLY A 137 -12.15 -1.83 -4.88
N ILE A 138 -11.26 -2.63 -5.45
CA ILE A 138 -11.45 -4.09 -5.55
C ILE A 138 -11.54 -4.74 -4.17
N LEU A 139 -10.67 -4.35 -3.22
CA LEU A 139 -10.71 -4.89 -1.87
C LEU A 139 -11.99 -4.48 -1.13
N ALA A 140 -12.44 -3.24 -1.24
CA ALA A 140 -13.68 -2.78 -0.61
C ALA A 140 -14.91 -3.55 -1.13
N ASP A 141 -15.01 -3.74 -2.45
CA ASP A 141 -16.09 -4.54 -3.05
C ASP A 141 -16.03 -6.02 -2.60
N PHE A 142 -14.83 -6.61 -2.61
CA PHE A 142 -14.64 -7.97 -2.13
C PHE A 142 -15.00 -8.12 -0.65
N MET A 143 -14.57 -7.18 0.20
CA MET A 143 -14.90 -7.17 1.62
C MET A 143 -16.41 -7.02 1.84
N LYS A 144 -17.09 -6.15 1.08
CA LYS A 144 -18.55 -5.98 1.14
C LYS A 144 -19.28 -7.27 0.79
N ARG A 145 -18.92 -7.91 -0.32
CA ARG A 145 -19.55 -9.17 -0.76
C ARG A 145 -19.36 -10.30 0.23
N ASN A 146 -18.30 -10.26 1.03
CA ASN A 146 -18.02 -11.27 2.05
C ASN A 146 -18.47 -10.85 3.47
N GLY A 147 -19.22 -9.75 3.62
CA GLY A 147 -19.71 -9.25 4.90
C GLY A 147 -18.62 -8.80 5.87
N LYS A 148 -17.45 -8.40 5.34
CA LYS A 148 -16.29 -7.97 6.13
C LYS A 148 -16.04 -6.46 6.07
N LEU A 149 -16.68 -5.74 5.15
CA LEU A 149 -16.55 -4.28 5.08
C LEU A 149 -17.31 -3.64 6.25
N LYS A 150 -16.64 -2.77 6.98
CA LYS A 150 -17.24 -1.96 8.05
C LYS A 150 -17.43 -0.54 7.52
N GLY A 151 -18.70 -0.16 7.28
CA GLY A 151 -19.04 1.15 6.74
C GLY A 151 -18.63 1.33 5.28
N GLY A 152 -17.58 2.08 5.03
CA GLY A 152 -17.11 2.41 3.69
C GLY A 152 -15.59 2.43 3.58
N ALA A 153 -15.07 3.20 2.62
CA ALA A 153 -13.64 3.40 2.38
C ALA A 153 -13.24 4.85 2.67
N VAL A 154 -12.00 5.05 3.10
CA VAL A 154 -11.43 6.39 3.31
C VAL A 154 -10.30 6.61 2.32
N GLY A 155 -10.44 7.63 1.47
CA GLY A 155 -9.40 8.10 0.56
C GLY A 155 -8.87 9.48 0.95
N THR A 156 -8.17 10.11 0.03
CA THR A 156 -7.71 11.50 0.16
C THR A 156 -8.34 12.38 -0.93
N ILE A 157 -8.10 13.68 -0.87
CA ILE A 157 -8.50 14.61 -1.95
C ILE A 157 -7.80 14.34 -3.29
N LEU A 158 -6.77 13.48 -3.31
CA LEU A 158 -6.09 13.03 -4.53
C LEU A 158 -6.67 11.73 -5.09
N THR A 159 -7.61 11.10 -4.40
CA THR A 159 -8.29 9.90 -4.88
C THR A 159 -8.98 10.17 -6.21
N ASN A 160 -8.74 9.28 -7.19
CA ASN A 160 -9.30 9.41 -8.52
C ASN A 160 -10.84 9.32 -8.50
N LEU A 161 -11.50 10.14 -9.30
CA LEU A 161 -12.96 10.14 -9.40
C LEU A 161 -13.52 8.79 -9.86
N GLY A 162 -12.73 8.00 -10.58
CA GLY A 162 -13.11 6.65 -10.97
C GLY A 162 -13.34 5.71 -9.80
N LEU A 163 -12.53 5.82 -8.74
CA LEU A 163 -12.79 5.08 -7.51
C LEU A 163 -14.11 5.51 -6.84
N HIS A 164 -14.38 6.82 -6.81
CA HIS A 164 -15.65 7.33 -6.28
C HIS A 164 -16.85 6.73 -7.03
N ALA A 165 -16.83 6.79 -8.36
CA ALA A 165 -17.88 6.23 -9.21
C ALA A 165 -18.04 4.71 -9.01
N PHE A 166 -16.92 3.98 -8.98
CA PHE A 166 -16.90 2.54 -8.76
C PHE A 166 -17.55 2.12 -7.43
N LEU A 167 -17.22 2.85 -6.35
CA LEU A 167 -17.76 2.57 -5.02
C LEU A 167 -19.23 2.99 -4.89
N GLU A 168 -19.64 4.11 -5.51
CA GLU A 168 -21.03 4.57 -5.56
C GLU A 168 -21.94 3.55 -6.22
N GLU A 169 -21.56 3.03 -7.40
CA GLU A 169 -22.30 1.96 -8.10
C GLU A 169 -22.53 0.73 -7.21
N ARG A 170 -21.62 0.50 -6.26
CA ARG A 170 -21.67 -0.62 -5.32
C ARG A 170 -22.30 -0.25 -4.00
N SER A 171 -22.81 0.97 -3.86
CA SER A 171 -23.35 1.51 -2.61
C SER A 171 -22.36 1.35 -1.44
N ILE A 172 -21.08 1.66 -1.68
CA ILE A 172 -20.02 1.74 -0.69
C ILE A 172 -19.70 3.22 -0.47
N PRO A 173 -19.96 3.78 0.70
CA PRO A 173 -19.60 5.17 0.99
C PRO A 173 -18.08 5.36 0.93
N ILE A 174 -17.64 6.52 0.44
CA ILE A 174 -16.24 6.94 0.49
C ILE A 174 -16.15 8.33 1.11
N LEU A 175 -15.19 8.51 2.01
CA LEU A 175 -14.83 9.79 2.60
C LEU A 175 -13.45 10.20 2.09
N SER A 176 -13.28 11.50 1.82
CA SER A 176 -12.02 12.08 1.41
C SER A 176 -11.43 12.94 2.52
N THR A 177 -10.16 12.69 2.85
CA THR A 177 -9.39 13.47 3.81
C THR A 177 -8.36 14.35 3.13
N LYS A 178 -7.60 15.11 3.90
CA LYS A 178 -6.34 15.71 3.42
C LYS A 178 -5.36 14.60 3.07
N VAL A 179 -4.40 14.92 2.20
CA VAL A 179 -3.29 14.02 1.85
C VAL A 179 -2.46 13.70 3.09
N GLY A 180 -2.16 12.43 3.28
CA GLY A 180 -1.36 11.88 4.37
C GLY A 180 -2.07 10.74 5.09
N ASP A 181 -1.36 9.64 5.25
CA ASP A 181 -1.81 8.40 5.89
C ASP A 181 -2.40 8.61 7.29
N ARG A 182 -1.83 9.55 8.05
CA ARG A 182 -2.34 9.96 9.37
C ARG A 182 -3.81 10.40 9.30
N TYR A 183 -4.16 11.26 8.33
CA TYR A 183 -5.53 11.77 8.22
C TYR A 183 -6.50 10.67 7.79
N VAL A 184 -6.05 9.77 6.92
CA VAL A 184 -6.81 8.58 6.53
C VAL A 184 -7.09 7.72 7.76
N LEU A 185 -6.07 7.38 8.55
CA LEU A 185 -6.21 6.56 9.75
C LEU A 185 -7.08 7.21 10.82
N GLU A 186 -6.93 8.52 11.05
CA GLU A 186 -7.77 9.28 11.99
C GLU A 186 -9.26 9.22 11.58
N CYS A 187 -9.56 9.42 10.30
CA CYS A 187 -10.92 9.31 9.77
C CYS A 187 -11.47 7.88 9.89
N MET A 188 -10.69 6.87 9.49
CA MET A 188 -11.08 5.46 9.64
C MET A 188 -11.45 5.12 11.08
N ARG A 189 -10.67 5.60 12.06
CA ARG A 189 -10.95 5.37 13.49
C ARG A 189 -12.20 6.10 13.96
N ALA A 190 -12.41 7.34 13.53
CA ALA A 190 -13.58 8.13 13.89
C ALA A 190 -14.89 7.49 13.39
N GLU A 191 -14.87 6.98 12.17
CA GLU A 191 -16.02 6.34 11.52
C GLU A 191 -16.17 4.84 11.86
N GLY A 192 -15.15 4.22 12.45
CA GLY A 192 -15.10 2.77 12.69
C GLY A 192 -14.96 1.95 11.40
N TRP A 193 -14.41 2.54 10.34
CA TRP A 193 -14.22 1.88 9.05
C TRP A 193 -12.89 1.14 8.99
N ASN A 194 -12.82 0.08 8.19
CA ASN A 194 -11.69 -0.84 8.22
C ASN A 194 -10.84 -0.90 6.95
N ILE A 195 -11.11 -0.06 5.95
CA ILE A 195 -10.26 0.12 4.77
C ILE A 195 -10.11 1.59 4.42
N GLY A 196 -8.90 2.00 4.11
CA GLY A 196 -8.58 3.34 3.61
C GLY A 196 -7.17 3.36 3.02
N GLY A 197 -6.86 4.42 2.28
CA GLY A 197 -5.54 4.53 1.69
C GLY A 197 -5.40 5.67 0.70
N GLU A 198 -4.32 5.60 -0.06
CA GLU A 198 -3.91 6.60 -1.04
C GLU A 198 -3.58 5.94 -2.38
N GLN A 199 -3.71 6.69 -3.46
CA GLN A 199 -3.34 6.26 -4.82
C GLN A 199 -1.89 5.75 -4.90
N SER A 200 -1.00 6.26 -4.05
CA SER A 200 0.41 5.82 -3.95
C SER A 200 0.60 4.34 -3.57
N GLY A 201 -0.48 3.64 -3.19
CA GLY A 201 -0.44 2.24 -2.75
C GLY A 201 -0.30 2.06 -1.24
N HIS A 202 -0.30 3.13 -0.44
CA HIS A 202 -0.38 3.04 1.01
C HIS A 202 -1.80 2.71 1.44
N LEU A 203 -2.08 1.44 1.72
CA LEU A 203 -3.39 0.96 2.13
C LEU A 203 -3.37 0.46 3.58
N ILE A 204 -4.37 0.88 4.34
CA ILE A 204 -4.60 0.49 5.73
C ILE A 204 -5.78 -0.47 5.77
N LEU A 205 -5.55 -1.67 6.25
CA LEU A 205 -6.56 -2.69 6.55
C LEU A 205 -6.62 -2.88 8.07
N SER A 206 -7.39 -2.02 8.75
CA SER A 206 -7.30 -1.84 10.21
C SER A 206 -7.70 -3.06 11.03
N ASP A 207 -8.36 -4.04 10.43
CA ASP A 207 -8.63 -5.33 11.09
C ASP A 207 -7.34 -6.17 11.26
N TYR A 208 -6.27 -5.85 10.53
CA TYR A 208 -5.03 -6.63 10.49
C TYR A 208 -3.78 -5.83 10.89
N ALA A 209 -3.74 -4.54 10.56
CA ALA A 209 -2.60 -3.65 10.84
C ALA A 209 -3.08 -2.24 11.18
N THR A 210 -2.28 -1.51 11.95
CA THR A 210 -2.60 -0.12 12.38
C THR A 210 -1.99 0.94 11.48
N THR A 211 -1.31 0.53 10.42
CA THR A 211 -0.67 1.39 9.40
C THR A 211 -0.76 0.71 8.05
N GLY A 212 -0.33 1.37 6.97
CA GLY A 212 -0.13 0.73 5.69
C GLY A 212 0.86 -0.42 5.77
N ASP A 213 0.56 -1.50 5.04
CA ASP A 213 1.43 -2.68 4.91
C ASP A 213 1.27 -3.23 3.49
N GLY A 214 2.30 -3.02 2.67
CA GLY A 214 2.27 -3.41 1.27
C GLY A 214 2.17 -4.92 1.07
N GLN A 215 2.85 -5.72 1.89
CA GLN A 215 2.78 -7.17 1.77
C GLN A 215 1.42 -7.73 2.20
N LEU A 216 0.82 -7.17 3.25
CA LEU A 216 -0.54 -7.48 3.65
C LEU A 216 -1.53 -7.12 2.52
N THR A 217 -1.39 -5.92 1.94
CA THR A 217 -2.20 -5.45 0.82
C THR A 217 -2.10 -6.41 -0.37
N ALA A 218 -0.89 -6.79 -0.77
CA ALA A 218 -0.65 -7.76 -1.83
C ALA A 218 -1.35 -9.10 -1.55
N VAL A 219 -1.19 -9.64 -0.35
CA VAL A 219 -1.81 -10.92 0.05
C VAL A 219 -3.33 -10.85 -0.01
N GLN A 220 -3.94 -9.78 0.49
CA GLN A 220 -5.39 -9.60 0.46
C GLN A 220 -5.90 -9.49 -0.98
N PHE A 221 -5.21 -8.72 -1.85
CA PHE A 221 -5.61 -8.59 -3.26
C PHE A 221 -5.46 -9.90 -4.02
N LEU A 222 -4.36 -10.63 -3.86
CA LEU A 222 -4.14 -11.93 -4.49
C LEU A 222 -5.19 -12.96 -4.09
N CYS A 223 -5.59 -12.95 -2.82
CA CYS A 223 -6.68 -13.80 -2.35
C CYS A 223 -8.02 -13.37 -2.95
N ALA A 224 -8.31 -12.07 -3.01
CA ALA A 224 -9.52 -11.56 -3.65
C ALA A 224 -9.57 -11.94 -5.13
N MET A 225 -8.49 -11.71 -5.88
CA MET A 225 -8.37 -12.11 -7.28
C MET A 225 -8.65 -13.59 -7.49
N LYS A 226 -8.03 -14.45 -6.69
CA LYS A 226 -8.20 -15.90 -6.77
C LYS A 226 -9.62 -16.35 -6.43
N MET A 227 -10.23 -15.76 -5.40
CA MET A 227 -11.59 -16.13 -4.96
C MET A 227 -12.66 -15.58 -5.91
N ILE A 228 -12.45 -14.43 -6.53
CA ILE A 228 -13.31 -13.89 -7.58
C ILE A 228 -13.18 -14.72 -8.87
N GLY A 229 -12.02 -15.34 -9.11
CA GLY A 229 -11.77 -16.19 -10.27
C GLY A 229 -11.56 -15.40 -11.58
N LYS A 230 -11.11 -14.14 -11.48
CA LYS A 230 -10.80 -13.27 -12.62
C LYS A 230 -9.32 -12.92 -12.67
N PRO A 231 -8.71 -12.75 -13.86
CA PRO A 231 -7.35 -12.24 -13.97
C PRO A 231 -7.25 -10.80 -13.46
N ALA A 232 -6.04 -10.37 -13.14
CA ALA A 232 -5.80 -9.04 -12.58
C ALA A 232 -6.24 -7.92 -13.53
N SER A 233 -6.03 -8.09 -14.86
CA SER A 233 -6.45 -7.11 -15.87
C SER A 233 -7.96 -6.91 -15.94
N GLU A 234 -8.76 -7.95 -15.70
CA GLU A 234 -10.21 -7.80 -15.63
C GLU A 234 -10.64 -7.04 -14.37
N LEU A 235 -9.98 -7.29 -13.25
CA LEU A 235 -10.22 -6.53 -12.01
C LEU A 235 -9.81 -5.07 -12.18
N ASN A 236 -8.64 -4.82 -12.78
CA ASN A 236 -8.15 -3.47 -13.06
C ASN A 236 -9.18 -2.63 -13.84
N ARG A 237 -9.71 -3.20 -14.93
CA ARG A 237 -10.71 -2.52 -15.76
C ARG A 237 -12.06 -2.25 -15.08
N MET A 238 -12.32 -2.85 -13.92
CA MET A 238 -13.54 -2.58 -13.17
C MET A 238 -13.52 -1.20 -12.52
N VAL A 239 -12.35 -0.66 -12.22
CA VAL A 239 -12.17 0.69 -11.68
C VAL A 239 -11.63 1.56 -12.81
N GLU A 240 -12.47 2.39 -13.41
CA GLU A 240 -12.07 3.29 -14.49
C GLU A 240 -11.23 4.44 -13.93
N SER A 241 -10.08 4.74 -14.56
CA SER A 241 -9.30 5.91 -14.20
C SER A 241 -9.71 7.12 -15.01
N PHE A 242 -10.20 8.17 -14.37
CA PHE A 242 -10.42 9.45 -15.01
C PHE A 242 -9.12 10.23 -15.14
N PRO A 243 -8.91 11.00 -16.24
CA PRO A 243 -7.75 11.85 -16.38
C PRO A 243 -7.62 12.83 -15.21
N GLN A 244 -6.47 12.83 -14.57
CA GLN A 244 -6.18 13.68 -13.41
C GLN A 244 -4.83 14.36 -13.61
N ILE A 245 -4.77 15.67 -13.37
CA ILE A 245 -3.55 16.46 -13.47
C ILE A 245 -3.29 17.08 -12.10
N SER A 246 -2.10 16.86 -11.56
CA SER A 246 -1.60 17.57 -10.36
C SER A 246 -0.58 18.62 -10.77
N ILE A 247 -0.80 19.86 -10.39
CA ILE A 247 0.09 20.97 -10.69
C ILE A 247 0.63 21.55 -9.39
N ASN A 248 1.96 21.47 -9.21
CA ASN A 248 2.63 22.10 -8.10
C ASN A 248 2.95 23.57 -8.42
N VAL A 249 2.33 24.48 -7.70
CA VAL A 249 2.60 25.91 -7.85
C VAL A 249 3.45 26.39 -6.67
N ALA A 250 4.60 27.00 -6.99
CA ALA A 250 5.45 27.60 -5.98
C ALA A 250 4.79 28.87 -5.42
N ALA A 251 4.55 28.89 -4.12
CA ALA A 251 4.02 30.05 -3.43
C ALA A 251 4.88 30.38 -2.18
N PRO A 252 5.12 31.69 -1.88
CA PRO A 252 5.78 32.06 -0.64
C PRO A 252 5.03 31.54 0.58
N ASN A 253 5.74 31.06 1.60
CA ASN A 253 5.14 30.50 2.81
C ASN A 253 4.13 31.45 3.49
N ALA A 254 4.35 32.76 3.39
CA ALA A 254 3.47 33.78 3.98
C ALA A 254 2.06 33.79 3.36
N VAL A 255 1.91 33.38 2.10
CA VAL A 255 0.64 33.47 1.36
C VAL A 255 0.06 32.12 0.95
N LYS A 256 0.79 31.00 1.12
CA LYS A 256 0.36 29.67 0.66
C LYS A 256 -1.02 29.25 1.17
N HIS A 257 -1.40 29.67 2.38
CA HIS A 257 -2.70 29.34 2.97
C HIS A 257 -3.83 30.25 2.45
N GLN A 258 -3.51 31.32 1.75
CA GLN A 258 -4.47 32.28 1.19
C GLN A 258 -4.75 32.01 -0.29
N VAL A 259 -3.88 31.24 -0.97
CA VAL A 259 -4.00 30.96 -2.41
C VAL A 259 -5.34 30.33 -2.75
N ALA A 260 -5.80 29.36 -1.95
CA ALA A 260 -7.09 28.70 -2.15
C ALA A 260 -8.31 29.62 -1.98
N GLN A 261 -8.13 30.84 -1.43
CA GLN A 261 -9.18 31.83 -1.19
C GLN A 261 -9.13 32.99 -2.21
N LEU A 262 -8.16 32.97 -3.11
CA LEU A 262 -8.07 33.98 -4.16
C LEU A 262 -9.27 33.85 -5.10
N PRO A 263 -9.93 34.98 -5.48
CA PRO A 263 -11.09 34.92 -6.38
C PRO A 263 -10.80 34.22 -7.69
N GLU A 264 -9.60 34.34 -8.21
CA GLU A 264 -9.15 33.68 -9.45
C GLU A 264 -9.03 32.16 -9.32
N VAL A 265 -8.87 31.63 -8.10
CA VAL A 265 -8.79 30.19 -7.82
C VAL A 265 -10.17 29.62 -7.49
N VAL A 266 -11.05 30.42 -6.87
CA VAL A 266 -12.40 30.01 -6.49
C VAL A 266 -13.37 29.97 -7.68
N GLN A 267 -13.05 30.66 -8.78
CA GLN A 267 -13.89 30.75 -9.98
C GLN A 267 -13.66 29.63 -11.00
N VAL A 268 -12.74 28.69 -10.73
CA VAL A 268 -12.48 27.51 -11.55
C VAL A 268 -13.20 26.31 -10.95
#